data_54cb820dd5c6a43aeec136fa5766abb4
#
_entry.id   54cb820dd5c6a43aeec136fa5766abb4
#
_cell.length_a   1.000
_cell.length_b   1.000
_cell.length_c   1.000
_cell.angle_alpha   90.00
_cell.angle_beta   90.00
_cell.angle_gamma   90.00
#
_symmetry.space_group_name_H-M   'P 1'
#
loop_
_entity.id
_entity.type
_entity.pdbx_description
1 polymer ?
#
loop_
_entity_poly.entity_id
_entity_poly.type
_entity_poly.pdbx_seq_one_letter_code
_entity_poly.pdbx_strand_id
1 'polypeptide(L)'
;MMTDKNTFVLTDDDRRFIKTARKILANEKVQQMKQYVQHGDVSTYEHCLMVCLYAYMYAKKLKLKINIEALVKGALLHDFFLYDWHKGAFTRDGLHGFSHPVTAERNARNTFSLTVKERGILINHMWPLTLTRLPRSKEAWLVCWADKYCSLKETLLKKPY
;
A
#
# COMPACT_ATOMS: atom_id res chain seq x y z
N MET A 1 34.64 29.25 4.14
CA MET A 1 34.14 28.48 5.31
C MET A 1 32.70 28.10 5.02
N MET A 2 32.51 26.98 4.33
CA MET A 2 31.18 26.46 3.95
C MET A 2 30.77 25.41 4.98
N THR A 3 29.82 25.74 5.84
CA THR A 3 29.16 24.81 6.74
C THR A 3 27.71 24.69 6.33
N ASP A 4 27.46 23.97 5.25
CA ASP A 4 26.09 23.54 4.93
C ASP A 4 25.91 22.12 5.43
N LYS A 5 25.66 22.00 6.72
CA LYS A 5 25.14 20.76 7.31
C LYS A 5 23.63 20.78 7.17
N ASN A 6 23.13 20.35 6.02
CA ASN A 6 21.73 20.02 5.84
C ASN A 6 21.40 18.81 6.73
N THR A 7 21.29 19.04 8.03
CA THR A 7 20.92 18.01 9.00
C THR A 7 19.44 17.71 8.78
N PHE A 8 19.15 16.60 8.07
CA PHE A 8 17.78 16.15 7.86
C PHE A 8 17.17 15.74 9.21
N VAL A 9 16.29 16.59 9.73
CA VAL A 9 15.60 16.34 11.00
C VAL A 9 14.26 15.66 10.72
N LEU A 10 14.11 14.43 11.22
CA LEU A 10 12.84 13.71 11.13
C LEU A 10 11.76 14.41 11.95
N THR A 11 10.61 14.66 11.35
CA THR A 11 9.41 15.12 12.05
C THR A 11 8.79 14.00 12.90
N ASP A 12 7.87 14.33 13.80
CA ASP A 12 7.13 13.31 14.56
C ASP A 12 6.31 12.39 13.65
N ASP A 13 5.78 12.92 12.57
CA ASP A 13 5.06 12.13 11.55
C ASP A 13 6.01 11.17 10.82
N ASP A 14 7.24 11.58 10.50
CA ASP A 14 8.25 10.69 9.92
C ASP A 14 8.62 9.55 10.88
N ARG A 15 8.76 9.86 12.18
CA ARG A 15 9.03 8.84 13.21
C ARG A 15 7.88 7.83 13.35
N ARG A 16 6.63 8.32 13.34
CA ARG A 16 5.43 7.47 13.37
C ARG A 16 5.34 6.59 12.13
N PHE A 17 5.58 7.18 10.95
CA PHE A 17 5.63 6.44 9.67
C PHE A 17 6.64 5.29 9.75
N ILE A 18 7.90 5.58 10.10
CA ILE A 18 8.97 4.58 10.17
C ILE A 18 8.64 3.49 11.21
N LYS A 19 8.16 3.88 12.39
CA LYS A 19 7.81 2.94 13.47
C LYS A 19 6.71 1.98 13.02
N THR A 20 5.65 2.51 12.40
CA THR A 20 4.51 1.70 11.95
C THR A 20 4.91 0.79 10.80
N ALA A 21 5.65 1.31 9.81
CA ALA A 21 6.12 0.52 8.68
C ALA A 21 7.02 -0.63 9.14
N ARG A 22 8.01 -0.37 10.00
CA ARG A 22 8.90 -1.42 10.54
C ARG A 22 8.13 -2.55 11.22
N LYS A 23 7.13 -2.21 12.03
CA LYS A 23 6.30 -3.20 12.73
C LYS A 23 5.55 -4.12 11.76
N ILE A 24 5.01 -3.58 10.68
CA ILE A 24 4.25 -4.34 9.67
C ILE A 24 5.22 -5.18 8.83
N LEU A 25 6.29 -4.55 8.33
CA LEU A 25 7.26 -5.21 7.46
C LEU A 25 8.06 -6.33 8.18
N ALA A 26 8.16 -6.31 9.51
CA ALA A 26 8.78 -7.39 10.27
C ALA A 26 7.91 -8.66 10.35
N ASN A 27 6.64 -8.61 9.94
CA ASN A 27 5.75 -9.78 10.00
C ASN A 27 6.10 -10.79 8.90
N GLU A 28 6.25 -12.07 9.25
CA GLU A 28 6.64 -13.14 8.33
C GLU A 28 5.67 -13.30 7.15
N LYS A 29 4.36 -13.15 7.37
CA LYS A 29 3.38 -13.22 6.27
C LYS A 29 3.51 -12.04 5.30
N VAL A 30 3.88 -10.87 5.79
CA VAL A 30 4.18 -9.71 4.93
C VAL A 30 5.46 -9.98 4.12
N GLN A 31 6.46 -10.63 4.71
CA GLN A 31 7.67 -11.03 3.97
C GLN A 31 7.38 -12.05 2.86
N GLN A 32 6.33 -12.88 2.99
CA GLN A 32 5.92 -13.80 1.92
C GLN A 32 5.48 -13.08 0.64
N MET A 33 5.04 -11.82 0.72
CA MET A 33 4.67 -11.02 -0.46
C MET A 33 5.83 -10.85 -1.46
N LYS A 34 7.08 -11.06 -1.04
CA LYS A 34 8.26 -11.07 -1.91
C LYS A 34 8.26 -12.22 -2.92
N GLN A 35 7.50 -13.28 -2.67
CA GLN A 35 7.41 -14.46 -3.52
C GLN A 35 6.43 -14.29 -4.69
N TYR A 36 5.60 -13.24 -4.67
CA TYR A 36 4.56 -13.00 -5.66
C TYR A 36 4.88 -11.76 -6.49
N VAL A 37 4.87 -11.93 -7.80
CA VAL A 37 5.06 -10.82 -8.76
C VAL A 37 3.78 -10.00 -8.83
N GLN A 38 3.91 -8.67 -8.79
CA GLN A 38 2.78 -7.75 -8.95
C GLN A 38 2.68 -7.26 -10.40
N HIS A 39 3.71 -6.56 -10.88
CA HIS A 39 3.79 -6.06 -12.25
C HIS A 39 5.23 -6.16 -12.75
N GLY A 40 5.44 -6.65 -13.99
CA GLY A 40 6.78 -6.82 -14.54
C GLY A 40 7.66 -7.70 -13.64
N ASP A 41 8.77 -7.16 -13.16
CA ASP A 41 9.70 -7.84 -12.25
C ASP A 41 9.56 -7.38 -10.78
N VAL A 42 8.53 -6.58 -10.48
CA VAL A 42 8.29 -6.02 -9.14
C VAL A 42 7.45 -6.98 -8.31
N SER A 43 7.93 -7.34 -7.11
CA SER A 43 7.15 -8.15 -6.18
C SER A 43 6.01 -7.35 -5.54
N THR A 44 4.96 -8.05 -5.08
CA THR A 44 3.86 -7.42 -4.33
C THR A 44 4.36 -6.67 -3.09
N TYR A 45 5.43 -7.15 -2.45
CA TYR A 45 6.08 -6.48 -1.32
C TYR A 45 6.66 -5.12 -1.73
N GLU A 46 7.46 -5.08 -2.80
CA GLU A 46 8.08 -3.84 -3.31
C GLU A 46 7.03 -2.85 -3.78
N HIS A 47 6.03 -3.33 -4.51
CA HIS A 47 4.89 -2.51 -4.93
C HIS A 47 4.21 -1.83 -3.74
N CYS A 48 3.79 -2.60 -2.71
CA CYS A 48 3.13 -2.05 -1.53
C CYS A 48 4.03 -1.07 -0.76
N LEU A 49 5.35 -1.32 -0.70
CA LEU A 49 6.30 -0.41 -0.09
C LEU A 49 6.36 0.92 -0.85
N MET A 50 6.42 0.88 -2.17
CA MET A 50 6.45 2.10 -3.00
C MET A 50 5.14 2.87 -2.94
N VAL A 51 3.99 2.18 -2.97
CA VAL A 51 2.67 2.80 -2.75
C VAL A 51 2.63 3.53 -1.42
N CYS A 52 3.13 2.91 -0.36
CA CYS A 52 3.19 3.50 0.98
C CYS A 52 4.06 4.77 1.01
N LEU A 53 5.25 4.73 0.41
CA LEU A 53 6.17 5.87 0.34
C LEU A 53 5.56 7.03 -0.46
N TYR A 54 5.01 6.75 -1.65
CA TYR A 54 4.39 7.79 -2.48
C TYR A 54 3.17 8.41 -1.81
N ALA A 55 2.27 7.60 -1.23
CA ALA A 55 1.11 8.09 -0.51
C ALA A 55 1.50 9.04 0.64
N TYR A 56 2.55 8.70 1.40
CA TYR A 56 3.07 9.53 2.48
C TYR A 56 3.72 10.81 1.95
N MET A 57 4.56 10.72 0.91
CA MET A 57 5.20 11.88 0.29
C MET A 57 4.16 12.87 -0.27
N TYR A 58 3.11 12.37 -0.91
CA TYR A 58 2.01 13.23 -1.41
C TYR A 58 1.26 13.88 -0.26
N ALA A 59 0.98 13.16 0.82
CA ALA A 59 0.35 13.73 2.02
C ALA A 59 1.19 14.90 2.58
N LYS A 60 2.50 14.72 2.69
CA LYS A 60 3.44 15.79 3.16
C LYS A 60 3.47 16.97 2.20
N LYS A 61 3.61 16.71 0.90
CA LYS A 61 3.66 17.76 -0.13
C LYS A 61 2.39 18.62 -0.13
N LEU A 62 1.23 17.99 0.05
CA LEU A 62 -0.06 18.66 0.08
C LEU A 62 -0.45 19.16 1.48
N LYS A 63 0.42 18.99 2.49
CA LYS A 63 0.20 19.37 3.90
C LYS A 63 -1.13 18.84 4.46
N LEU A 64 -1.48 17.61 4.09
CA LEU A 64 -2.73 17.00 4.52
C LEU A 64 -2.64 16.50 5.96
N LYS A 65 -3.64 16.83 6.77
CA LYS A 65 -3.83 16.19 8.08
C LYS A 65 -4.46 14.82 7.86
N ILE A 66 -3.69 13.76 8.16
CA ILE A 66 -4.05 12.35 7.96
C ILE A 66 -3.71 11.53 9.21
N ASN A 67 -4.28 10.34 9.29
CA ASN A 67 -3.85 9.34 10.26
C ASN A 67 -2.69 8.54 9.64
N ILE A 68 -1.46 8.78 10.13
CA ILE A 68 -0.24 8.16 9.60
C ILE A 68 -0.27 6.63 9.75
N GLU A 69 -0.68 6.12 10.90
CA GLU A 69 -0.76 4.67 11.14
C GLU A 69 -1.75 4.00 10.18
N ALA A 70 -2.91 4.61 9.96
CA ALA A 70 -3.91 4.08 9.04
C ALA A 70 -3.43 4.12 7.58
N LEU A 71 -2.77 5.22 7.17
CA LEU A 71 -2.17 5.32 5.84
C LEU A 71 -1.15 4.21 5.61
N VAL A 72 -0.19 4.08 6.53
CA VAL A 72 0.92 3.12 6.41
C VAL A 72 0.39 1.69 6.40
N LYS A 73 -0.49 1.34 7.34
CA LYS A 73 -1.07 0.00 7.42
C LYS A 73 -1.92 -0.30 6.18
N GLY A 74 -2.77 0.66 5.77
CA GLY A 74 -3.58 0.54 4.57
C GLY A 74 -2.73 0.34 3.31
N ALA A 75 -1.70 1.16 3.12
CA ALA A 75 -0.84 1.09 1.94
C ALA A 75 0.03 -0.18 1.89
N LEU A 76 0.62 -0.60 3.02
CA LEU A 76 1.46 -1.81 3.05
C LEU A 76 0.66 -3.11 2.91
N LEU A 77 -0.64 -3.10 3.19
CA LEU A 77 -1.49 -4.28 3.20
C LEU A 77 -2.58 -4.28 2.12
N HIS A 78 -2.67 -3.25 1.25
CA HIS A 78 -3.76 -3.16 0.27
C HIS A 78 -3.79 -4.37 -0.67
N ASP A 79 -2.63 -4.95 -1.00
CA ASP A 79 -2.43 -6.12 -1.84
C ASP A 79 -1.93 -7.36 -1.07
N PHE A 80 -2.32 -7.49 0.21
CA PHE A 80 -1.96 -8.62 1.05
C PHE A 80 -2.78 -9.87 0.74
N PHE A 81 -2.83 -10.28 -0.55
CA PHE A 81 -3.64 -11.41 -1.02
C PHE A 81 -2.93 -12.76 -0.92
N LEU A 82 -1.57 -12.84 -0.92
CA LEU A 82 -0.73 -14.01 -0.65
C LEU A 82 -0.94 -15.20 -1.62
N TYR A 83 -1.07 -14.93 -2.92
CA TYR A 83 -1.10 -15.95 -3.97
C TYR A 83 -0.54 -15.40 -5.29
N ASP A 84 -0.15 -16.29 -6.20
CA ASP A 84 0.30 -15.92 -7.54
C ASP A 84 -0.90 -15.79 -8.49
N TRP A 85 -1.35 -14.57 -8.73
CA TRP A 85 -2.49 -14.29 -9.59
C TRP A 85 -2.21 -14.50 -11.09
N HIS A 86 -0.92 -14.63 -11.50
CA HIS A 86 -0.54 -14.94 -12.87
C HIS A 86 -0.79 -16.41 -13.23
N LYS A 87 -0.86 -17.30 -12.24
CA LYS A 87 -1.17 -18.72 -12.44
C LYS A 87 -2.65 -19.02 -12.55
N GLY A 88 -3.51 -18.04 -12.34
CA GLY A 88 -4.96 -18.18 -12.48
C GLY A 88 -5.67 -16.88 -12.11
N ALA A 89 -6.40 -16.31 -13.05
CA ALA A 89 -7.13 -15.06 -12.84
C ALA A 89 -8.33 -15.21 -11.88
N PHE A 90 -8.83 -16.43 -11.69
CA PHE A 90 -9.94 -16.73 -10.78
C PHE A 90 -9.42 -17.25 -9.45
N THR A 91 -9.89 -16.62 -8.38
CA THR A 91 -9.67 -17.03 -7.01
C THR A 91 -10.98 -17.54 -6.40
N ARG A 92 -10.94 -18.04 -5.15
CA ARG A 92 -12.14 -18.39 -4.39
C ARG A 92 -13.18 -17.25 -4.35
N ASP A 93 -12.72 -16.01 -4.40
CA ASP A 93 -13.58 -14.82 -4.27
C ASP A 93 -13.96 -14.22 -5.64
N GLY A 94 -13.56 -14.85 -6.77
CA GLY A 94 -13.84 -14.40 -8.13
C GLY A 94 -12.60 -13.93 -8.91
N LEU A 95 -12.83 -13.14 -9.97
CA LEU A 95 -11.75 -12.60 -10.81
C LEU A 95 -10.83 -11.67 -9.99
N HIS A 96 -9.52 -11.90 -10.07
CA HIS A 96 -8.50 -11.22 -9.26
C HIS A 96 -8.69 -9.70 -9.17
N GLY A 97 -8.84 -9.00 -10.30
CA GLY A 97 -8.98 -7.54 -10.33
C GLY A 97 -10.12 -7.00 -9.45
N PHE A 98 -11.18 -7.78 -9.23
CA PHE A 98 -12.33 -7.38 -8.42
C PHE A 98 -12.33 -7.96 -7.00
N SER A 99 -11.68 -9.09 -6.81
CA SER A 99 -11.76 -9.90 -5.59
C SER A 99 -10.55 -9.72 -4.65
N HIS A 100 -9.35 -9.38 -5.19
CA HIS A 100 -8.15 -9.30 -4.34
C HIS A 100 -8.26 -8.30 -3.18
N PRO A 101 -9.00 -7.15 -3.27
CA PRO A 101 -9.14 -6.25 -2.12
C PRO A 101 -9.84 -6.92 -0.93
N VAL A 102 -10.82 -7.78 -1.20
CA VAL A 102 -11.54 -8.53 -0.16
C VAL A 102 -10.65 -9.61 0.43
N THR A 103 -9.88 -10.31 -0.42
CA THR A 103 -8.91 -11.30 0.03
C THR A 103 -7.80 -10.66 0.86
N ALA A 104 -7.25 -9.52 0.41
CA ALA A 104 -6.24 -8.76 1.15
C ALA A 104 -6.77 -8.30 2.51
N GLU A 105 -7.99 -7.75 2.57
CA GLU A 105 -8.63 -7.33 3.83
C GLU A 105 -8.81 -8.52 4.79
N ARG A 106 -9.31 -9.65 4.30
CA ARG A 106 -9.48 -10.86 5.10
C ARG A 106 -8.16 -11.35 5.67
N ASN A 107 -7.11 -11.45 4.85
CA ASN A 107 -5.78 -11.88 5.30
C ASN A 107 -5.18 -10.88 6.31
N ALA A 108 -5.32 -9.59 6.04
CA ALA A 108 -4.84 -8.54 6.92
C ALA A 108 -5.57 -8.57 8.28
N ARG A 109 -6.90 -8.74 8.30
CA ARG A 109 -7.69 -8.87 9.54
C ARG A 109 -7.35 -10.12 10.35
N ASN A 110 -6.98 -11.21 9.69
CA ASN A 110 -6.57 -12.45 10.36
C ASN A 110 -5.11 -12.36 10.93
N THR A 111 -4.35 -11.35 10.52
CA THR A 111 -2.94 -11.18 10.91
C THR A 111 -2.74 -9.97 11.82
N PHE A 112 -3.52 -8.93 11.61
CA PHE A 112 -3.43 -7.65 12.31
C PHE A 112 -4.79 -7.19 12.83
N SER A 113 -4.80 -6.48 13.96
CA SER A 113 -5.98 -5.71 14.35
C SER A 113 -6.17 -4.53 13.40
N LEU A 114 -7.32 -4.44 12.74
CA LEU A 114 -7.66 -3.39 11.78
C LEU A 114 -8.81 -2.54 12.28
N THR A 115 -8.65 -1.23 12.21
CA THR A 115 -9.75 -0.27 12.38
C THR A 115 -10.67 -0.26 11.16
N VAL A 116 -11.88 0.29 11.33
CA VAL A 116 -12.83 0.47 10.20
C VAL A 116 -12.21 1.31 9.08
N LYS A 117 -11.43 2.35 9.42
CA LYS A 117 -10.73 3.18 8.43
C LYS A 117 -9.71 2.37 7.63
N GLU A 118 -8.87 1.57 8.29
CA GLU A 118 -7.85 0.74 7.65
C GLU A 118 -8.49 -0.29 6.72
N ARG A 119 -9.55 -0.96 7.16
CA ARG A 119 -10.34 -1.87 6.30
C ARG A 119 -10.92 -1.17 5.08
N GLY A 120 -11.44 0.06 5.27
CA GLY A 120 -11.94 0.87 4.17
C GLY A 120 -10.88 1.24 3.13
N ILE A 121 -9.62 1.46 3.55
CA ILE A 121 -8.50 1.68 2.62
C ILE A 121 -8.27 0.43 1.77
N LEU A 122 -8.17 -0.75 2.39
CA LEU A 122 -7.91 -2.01 1.69
C LEU A 122 -9.02 -2.35 0.68
N ILE A 123 -10.28 -2.22 1.08
CA ILE A 123 -11.42 -2.62 0.23
C ILE A 123 -11.65 -1.66 -0.94
N ASN A 124 -11.33 -0.37 -0.77
CA ASN A 124 -11.72 0.66 -1.74
C ASN A 124 -10.59 1.12 -2.65
N HIS A 125 -9.36 0.57 -2.54
CA HIS A 125 -8.22 1.03 -3.33
C HIS A 125 -8.39 0.81 -4.83
N MET A 126 -9.21 -0.15 -5.27
CA MET A 126 -9.44 -0.47 -6.69
C MET A 126 -10.41 0.46 -7.41
N TRP A 127 -10.91 1.51 -6.77
CA TRP A 127 -11.70 2.51 -7.50
C TRP A 127 -10.84 3.16 -8.62
N PRO A 128 -11.37 3.44 -9.84
CA PRO A 128 -12.76 3.31 -10.28
C PRO A 128 -13.14 1.93 -10.86
N LEU A 129 -12.24 0.94 -10.91
CA LEU A 129 -12.57 -0.38 -11.42
C LEU A 129 -13.77 -1.00 -10.66
N THR A 130 -13.79 -0.81 -9.35
CA THR A 130 -14.92 -1.17 -8.49
C THR A 130 -15.76 0.09 -8.16
N LEU A 131 -16.66 0.49 -9.06
CA LEU A 131 -17.42 1.75 -8.98
C LEU A 131 -18.19 1.93 -7.65
N THR A 132 -18.69 0.84 -7.06
CA THR A 132 -19.44 0.86 -5.80
C THR A 132 -18.56 1.06 -4.56
N ARG A 133 -17.23 0.94 -4.69
CA ARG A 133 -16.27 1.00 -3.57
C ARG A 133 -15.47 2.30 -3.60
N LEU A 134 -16.17 3.42 -3.49
CA LEU A 134 -15.55 4.75 -3.45
C LEU A 134 -14.67 4.93 -2.21
N PRO A 135 -13.43 5.44 -2.36
CA PRO A 135 -12.60 5.83 -1.21
C PRO A 135 -13.32 6.87 -0.34
N ARG A 136 -13.39 6.63 0.99
CA ARG A 136 -14.17 7.47 1.92
C ARG A 136 -13.32 8.24 2.93
N SER A 137 -12.00 8.24 2.77
CA SER A 137 -11.08 9.02 3.61
C SER A 137 -9.92 9.56 2.77
N LYS A 138 -9.22 10.57 3.29
CA LYS A 138 -8.02 11.11 2.63
C LYS A 138 -6.97 10.02 2.42
N GLU A 139 -6.78 9.17 3.41
CA GLU A 139 -5.84 8.06 3.36
C GLU A 139 -6.22 7.06 2.26
N ALA A 140 -7.51 6.73 2.13
CA ALA A 140 -8.00 5.83 1.08
C ALA A 140 -7.79 6.42 -0.32
N TRP A 141 -8.02 7.72 -0.51
CA TRP A 141 -7.72 8.42 -1.77
C TRP A 141 -6.23 8.42 -2.08
N LEU A 142 -5.39 8.71 -1.09
CA LEU A 142 -3.93 8.71 -1.27
C LEU A 142 -3.42 7.34 -1.69
N VAL A 143 -3.86 6.26 -1.05
CA VAL A 143 -3.47 4.90 -1.41
C VAL A 143 -4.00 4.53 -2.79
N CYS A 144 -5.27 4.84 -3.09
CA CYS A 144 -5.88 4.58 -4.40
C CYS A 144 -5.10 5.24 -5.55
N TRP A 145 -4.70 6.51 -5.40
CA TRP A 145 -3.91 7.22 -6.42
C TRP A 145 -2.46 6.73 -6.48
N ALA A 146 -1.81 6.52 -5.34
CA ALA A 146 -0.43 6.04 -5.30
C ALA A 146 -0.32 4.64 -5.92
N ASP A 147 -1.28 3.74 -5.66
CA ASP A 147 -1.35 2.42 -6.28
C ASP A 147 -1.40 2.52 -7.82
N LYS A 148 -2.30 3.32 -8.37
CA LYS A 148 -2.42 3.50 -9.83
C LYS A 148 -1.18 4.12 -10.45
N TYR A 149 -0.58 5.09 -9.77
CA TYR A 149 0.69 5.68 -10.20
C TYR A 149 1.81 4.65 -10.23
N CYS A 150 1.98 3.85 -9.17
CA CYS A 150 2.98 2.79 -9.09
C CYS A 150 2.73 1.71 -10.15
N SER A 151 1.50 1.19 -10.26
CA SER A 151 1.13 0.17 -11.24
C SER A 151 1.39 0.62 -12.68
N LEU A 152 1.05 1.86 -13.02
CA LEU A 152 1.33 2.43 -14.34
C LEU A 152 2.83 2.51 -14.62
N LYS A 153 3.61 2.96 -13.64
CA LYS A 153 5.06 3.09 -13.75
C LYS A 153 5.73 1.72 -13.89
N GLU A 154 5.36 0.74 -13.08
CA GLU A 154 5.88 -0.63 -13.11
C GLU A 154 5.57 -1.33 -14.43
N THR A 155 4.35 -1.15 -14.96
CA THR A 155 3.92 -1.76 -16.22
C THR A 155 4.60 -1.12 -17.44
N LEU A 156 4.70 0.21 -17.49
CA LEU A 156 5.23 0.92 -18.66
C LEU A 156 6.76 0.96 -18.70
N LEU A 157 7.40 1.14 -17.56
CA LEU A 157 8.85 1.37 -17.51
C LEU A 157 9.65 0.09 -17.35
N LYS A 158 9.01 -1.04 -16.99
CA LYS A 158 9.66 -2.35 -16.74
C LYS A 158 10.92 -2.24 -15.85
N LYS A 159 11.01 -1.24 -15.02
CA LYS A 159 12.16 -0.96 -14.15
C LYS A 159 11.72 -0.93 -12.71
N PRO A 160 12.42 -1.65 -11.80
CA PRO A 160 12.30 -1.41 -10.36
C PRO A 160 12.70 0.04 -10.07
N TYR A 161 12.25 0.54 -8.95
CA TYR A 161 12.51 1.92 -8.49
C TYR A 161 13.97 2.15 -8.17
#